data_2c09af3043a5b65e06ef02b84b5b022f
#
_entry.id   2c09af3043a5b65e06ef02b84b5b022f
#
_cell.length_a   1.000
_cell.length_b   1.000
_cell.length_c   1.000
_cell.angle_alpha   90.00
_cell.angle_beta   90.00
_cell.angle_gamma   90.00
#
_symmetry.space_group_name_H-M   'P 1'
#
loop_
_entity.id
_entity.type
_entity.pdbx_description
1 polymer ?
#
loop_
_entity_poly.entity_id
_entity_poly.type
_entity_poly.pdbx_seq_one_letter_code
_entity_poly.pdbx_strand_id
1 'polypeptide(L)'
;SKLIKTGKTVFISTGMCSERDILNFKQKYGTPTNVILNHTQLSNLVSDCNLKAIESLKKHGFKVSYGNHCDNLNVIYLSLFYKPSDIMFYVKACEKIDYPDNKHAVLLEKVSKFTQNLISLKEAEGSGIKETMKNKIK
;
A
#
# COMPACT_ATOMS: atom_id res chain seq x y z
N SER A 1 4.21 -17.79 15.41
CA SER A 1 2.83 -18.12 15.09
C SER A 1 2.76 -19.22 14.04
N LYS A 2 1.67 -20.01 14.05
CA LYS A 2 1.48 -21.12 13.10
C LYS A 2 1.56 -20.64 11.64
N LEU A 3 0.99 -19.47 11.32
CA LEU A 3 0.95 -18.91 9.96
C LEU A 3 2.35 -18.64 9.40
N ILE A 4 3.25 -18.05 10.18
CA ILE A 4 4.62 -17.76 9.74
C ILE A 4 5.37 -19.05 9.35
N LYS A 5 5.13 -20.14 10.08
CA LYS A 5 5.75 -21.44 9.83
C LYS A 5 5.26 -22.16 8.57
N THR A 6 4.17 -21.69 7.94
CA THR A 6 3.64 -22.32 6.71
C THR A 6 4.49 -22.03 5.48
N GLY A 7 5.39 -21.04 5.51
CA GLY A 7 6.14 -20.57 4.36
C GLY A 7 5.32 -19.78 3.34
N LYS A 8 3.99 -19.72 3.49
CA LYS A 8 3.11 -18.92 2.63
C LYS A 8 3.25 -17.43 2.95
N THR A 9 3.03 -16.56 1.97
CA THR A 9 2.98 -15.11 2.20
C THR A 9 1.87 -14.78 3.19
N VAL A 10 2.21 -14.02 4.24
CA VAL A 10 1.30 -13.60 5.30
C VAL A 10 1.27 -12.08 5.35
N PHE A 11 0.12 -11.49 5.05
CA PHE A 11 -0.14 -10.08 5.24
C PHE A 11 -0.65 -9.85 6.66
N ILE A 12 -0.04 -8.91 7.38
CA ILE A 12 -0.45 -8.52 8.73
C ILE A 12 -0.84 -7.05 8.72
N SER A 13 -2.13 -6.78 8.95
CA SER A 13 -2.62 -5.41 9.09
C SER A 13 -2.04 -4.74 10.33
N THR A 14 -1.62 -3.48 10.19
CA THR A 14 -1.08 -2.66 11.28
C THR A 14 -2.04 -1.52 11.68
N GLY A 15 -3.30 -1.57 11.24
CA GLY A 15 -4.28 -0.49 11.36
C GLY A 15 -4.56 0.01 12.78
N MET A 16 -4.33 -0.80 13.80
CA MET A 16 -4.49 -0.44 15.22
C MET A 16 -3.19 -0.60 16.01
N CYS A 17 -2.05 -0.76 15.31
CA CYS A 17 -0.77 -0.99 15.97
C CYS A 17 0.00 0.31 16.15
N SER A 18 0.61 0.46 17.32
CA SER A 18 1.66 1.43 17.58
C SER A 18 3.02 0.92 17.07
N GLU A 19 4.01 1.82 16.99
CA GLU A 19 5.40 1.40 16.70
C GLU A 19 5.94 0.41 17.74
N ARG A 20 5.53 0.56 19.01
CA ARG A 20 5.88 -0.38 20.09
C ARG A 20 5.37 -1.80 19.80
N ASP A 21 4.17 -1.94 19.24
CA ASP A 21 3.61 -3.24 18.88
C ASP A 21 4.42 -3.89 17.75
N ILE A 22 4.87 -3.11 16.79
CA ILE A 22 5.74 -3.57 15.70
C ILE A 22 7.10 -4.04 16.25
N LEU A 23 7.70 -3.29 17.18
CA LEU A 23 8.96 -3.68 17.82
C LEU A 23 8.80 -4.95 18.66
N ASN A 24 7.70 -5.09 19.41
CA ASN A 24 7.38 -6.29 20.16
C ASN A 24 7.21 -7.52 19.22
N PHE A 25 6.53 -7.31 18.07
CA PHE A 25 6.40 -8.34 17.06
C PHE A 25 7.78 -8.76 16.53
N LYS A 26 8.64 -7.78 16.18
CA LYS A 26 10.01 -8.01 15.70
C LYS A 26 10.84 -8.78 16.75
N GLN A 27 10.77 -8.37 18.00
CA GLN A 27 11.50 -9.05 19.10
C GLN A 27 11.09 -10.52 19.21
N LYS A 28 9.78 -10.80 19.07
CA LYS A 28 9.24 -12.16 19.25
C LYS A 28 9.43 -13.08 18.04
N TYR A 29 9.38 -12.55 16.83
CA TYR A 29 9.33 -13.35 15.60
C TYR A 29 10.44 -13.01 14.60
N GLY A 30 11.26 -12.00 14.86
CA GLY A 30 12.22 -11.47 13.90
C GLY A 30 11.53 -10.71 12.75
N THR A 31 12.17 -10.75 11.60
CA THR A 31 11.64 -10.20 10.33
C THR A 31 11.49 -11.31 9.31
N PRO A 32 10.47 -12.19 9.44
CA PRO A 32 10.32 -13.34 8.55
C PRO A 32 10.09 -12.89 7.11
N THR A 33 10.79 -13.49 6.16
CA THR A 33 10.76 -13.11 4.73
C THR A 33 9.40 -13.30 4.07
N ASN A 34 8.57 -14.17 4.63
CA ASN A 34 7.21 -14.43 4.17
C ASN A 34 6.15 -13.54 4.84
N VAL A 35 6.55 -12.60 5.72
CA VAL A 35 5.63 -11.64 6.35
C VAL A 35 5.72 -10.30 5.67
N ILE A 36 4.56 -9.75 5.32
CA ILE A 36 4.39 -8.39 4.80
C ILE A 36 3.51 -7.63 5.78
N LEU A 37 4.03 -6.53 6.34
CA LEU A 37 3.22 -5.64 7.15
C LEU A 37 2.39 -4.76 6.23
N ASN A 38 1.07 -4.81 6.38
CA ASN A 38 0.16 -3.96 5.61
C ASN A 38 -0.06 -2.66 6.40
N HIS A 39 0.67 -1.58 6.02
CA HIS A 39 0.41 -0.27 6.57
C HIS A 39 -0.97 0.20 6.15
N THR A 40 -1.84 0.42 7.10
CA THR A 40 -3.17 0.97 6.91
C THR A 40 -3.55 1.79 8.14
N GLN A 41 -4.46 2.75 7.99
CA GLN A 41 -5.10 3.46 9.08
C GLN A 41 -6.61 3.30 8.93
N LEU A 42 -7.29 3.02 10.04
CA LEU A 42 -8.73 2.83 10.04
C LEU A 42 -9.46 4.18 10.14
N SER A 43 -9.08 5.12 9.26
CA SER A 43 -9.66 6.45 9.12
C SER A 43 -9.87 6.78 7.65
N ASN A 44 -10.94 7.51 7.37
CA ASN A 44 -11.27 7.96 6.03
C ASN A 44 -10.60 9.30 5.68
N LEU A 45 -9.92 9.96 6.64
CA LEU A 45 -9.33 11.27 6.47
C LEU A 45 -7.93 11.18 5.84
N VAL A 46 -7.63 12.09 4.92
CA VAL A 46 -6.31 12.21 4.29
C VAL A 46 -5.21 12.48 5.32
N SER A 47 -5.49 13.32 6.32
CA SER A 47 -4.54 13.67 7.39
C SER A 47 -4.04 12.47 8.18
N ASP A 48 -4.84 11.42 8.27
CA ASP A 48 -4.56 10.26 9.11
C ASP A 48 -3.82 9.14 8.37
N CYS A 49 -3.66 9.24 7.04
CA CYS A 49 -3.05 8.18 6.24
C CYS A 49 -1.61 7.85 6.62
N ASN A 50 -0.87 8.83 7.14
CA ASN A 50 0.50 8.67 7.63
C ASN A 50 1.40 7.80 6.73
N LEU A 51 1.44 8.07 5.43
CA LEU A 51 2.18 7.26 4.46
C LEU A 51 3.68 7.12 4.77
N LYS A 52 4.27 8.10 5.50
CA LYS A 52 5.67 8.01 5.96
C LYS A 52 5.93 6.81 6.86
N ALA A 53 4.92 6.25 7.51
CA ALA A 53 5.06 5.05 8.32
C ALA A 53 5.51 3.83 7.49
N ILE A 54 5.26 3.81 6.17
CA ILE A 54 5.78 2.79 5.26
C ILE A 54 7.31 2.74 5.32
N GLU A 55 7.97 3.90 5.32
CA GLU A 55 9.44 3.97 5.42
C GLU A 55 9.94 3.55 6.80
N SER A 56 9.23 3.95 7.87
CA SER A 56 9.58 3.54 9.24
C SER A 56 9.53 2.02 9.39
N LEU A 57 8.45 1.39 8.93
CA LEU A 57 8.30 -0.06 8.96
C LEU A 57 9.38 -0.78 8.14
N LYS A 58 9.77 -0.23 6.98
CA LYS A 58 10.88 -0.76 6.17
C LYS A 58 12.22 -0.65 6.90
N LYS A 59 12.49 0.46 7.61
CA LYS A 59 13.71 0.62 8.43
C LYS A 59 13.79 -0.42 9.54
N HIS A 60 12.67 -0.94 10.02
CA HIS A 60 12.65 -2.08 10.95
C HIS A 60 12.95 -3.43 10.28
N GLY A 61 13.14 -3.47 8.96
CA GLY A 61 13.52 -4.67 8.19
C GLY A 61 12.35 -5.46 7.64
N PHE A 62 11.13 -4.92 7.65
CA PHE A 62 9.95 -5.59 7.09
C PHE A 62 9.73 -5.24 5.62
N LYS A 63 9.18 -6.19 4.87
CA LYS A 63 8.47 -5.91 3.63
C LYS A 63 7.14 -5.25 3.97
N VAL A 64 6.77 -4.18 3.26
CA VAL A 64 5.61 -3.35 3.61
C VAL A 64 4.71 -3.14 2.42
N SER A 65 3.42 -3.44 2.58
CA SER A 65 2.34 -3.08 1.66
C SER A 65 1.55 -1.88 2.18
N TYR A 66 0.75 -1.25 1.32
CA TYR A 66 -0.19 -0.20 1.69
C TYR A 66 -1.63 -0.67 1.51
N GLY A 67 -2.47 -0.47 2.52
CA GLY A 67 -3.91 -0.73 2.49
C GLY A 67 -4.70 0.58 2.67
N ASN A 68 -5.54 0.93 1.69
CA ASN A 68 -6.27 2.19 1.70
C ASN A 68 -7.64 2.07 2.38
N HIS A 69 -7.91 2.96 3.34
CA HIS A 69 -9.23 3.25 3.91
C HIS A 69 -9.64 4.72 3.71
N CYS A 70 -8.79 5.53 3.07
CA CYS A 70 -9.08 6.93 2.84
C CYS A 70 -10.09 7.12 1.71
N ASP A 71 -11.06 8.01 1.91
CA ASP A 71 -12.07 8.33 0.89
C ASP A 71 -11.46 9.00 -0.36
N ASN A 72 -10.30 9.64 -0.23
CA ASN A 72 -9.57 10.21 -1.35
C ASN A 72 -8.63 9.17 -1.97
N LEU A 73 -9.07 8.55 -3.06
CA LEU A 73 -8.29 7.54 -3.79
C LEU A 73 -6.94 8.05 -4.34
N ASN A 74 -6.73 9.36 -4.45
CA ASN A 74 -5.43 9.92 -4.86
C ASN A 74 -4.31 9.59 -3.86
N VAL A 75 -4.64 9.29 -2.62
CA VAL A 75 -3.69 8.82 -1.61
C VAL A 75 -3.01 7.52 -2.04
N ILE A 76 -3.73 6.66 -2.77
CA ILE A 76 -3.17 5.43 -3.34
C ILE A 76 -2.06 5.75 -4.34
N TYR A 77 -2.25 6.75 -5.22
CA TYR A 77 -1.19 7.20 -6.14
C TYR A 77 -0.01 7.81 -5.38
N LEU A 78 -0.28 8.63 -4.35
CA LEU A 78 0.79 9.20 -3.52
C LEU A 78 1.58 8.12 -2.79
N SER A 79 0.96 7.00 -2.41
CA SER A 79 1.65 5.90 -1.73
C SER A 79 2.78 5.29 -2.56
N LEU A 80 2.72 5.39 -3.90
CA LEU A 80 3.78 4.91 -4.80
C LEU A 80 5.14 5.55 -4.51
N PHE A 81 5.16 6.83 -4.07
CA PHE A 81 6.39 7.50 -3.67
C PHE A 81 7.14 6.77 -2.55
N TYR A 82 6.41 6.11 -1.66
CA TYR A 82 6.96 5.33 -0.55
C TYR A 82 7.29 3.88 -0.94
N LYS A 83 7.10 3.49 -2.22
CA LYS A 83 7.46 2.19 -2.79
C LYS A 83 6.97 0.99 -1.96
N PRO A 84 5.67 0.91 -1.62
CA PRO A 84 5.15 -0.30 -0.99
C PRO A 84 5.35 -1.50 -1.91
N SER A 85 5.51 -2.70 -1.33
CA SER A 85 5.64 -3.92 -2.13
C SER A 85 4.35 -4.29 -2.86
N ASP A 86 3.22 -3.97 -2.26
CA ASP A 86 1.88 -4.27 -2.74
C ASP A 86 0.94 -3.14 -2.33
N ILE A 87 -0.14 -2.93 -3.07
CA ILE A 87 -1.21 -1.98 -2.74
C ILE A 87 -2.52 -2.74 -2.67
N MET A 88 -3.25 -2.55 -1.57
CA MET A 88 -4.57 -3.11 -1.35
C MET A 88 -5.61 -2.00 -1.33
N PHE A 89 -6.70 -2.18 -2.04
CA PHE A 89 -7.83 -1.26 -2.07
C PHE A 89 -9.15 -2.03 -2.21
N TYR A 90 -10.23 -1.39 -1.81
CA TYR A 90 -11.57 -1.96 -1.89
C TYR A 90 -12.14 -1.84 -3.29
N VAL A 91 -12.94 -2.83 -3.70
CA VAL A 91 -13.66 -2.84 -4.98
C VAL A 91 -15.13 -3.06 -4.70
N LYS A 92 -16.00 -2.27 -5.36
CA LYS A 92 -17.46 -2.43 -5.32
C LYS A 92 -18.02 -2.77 -6.69
N ALA A 93 -19.08 -3.58 -6.71
CA ALA A 93 -19.69 -4.05 -7.95
C ALA A 93 -20.41 -2.93 -8.71
N CYS A 94 -21.14 -2.06 -8.00
CA CYS A 94 -21.90 -0.95 -8.58
C CYS A 94 -22.10 0.20 -7.58
N GLU A 95 -22.57 1.35 -8.07
CA GLU A 95 -22.90 2.52 -7.24
C GLU A 95 -24.26 2.43 -6.55
N LYS A 96 -25.15 1.53 -7.01
CA LYS A 96 -26.55 1.46 -6.54
C LYS A 96 -26.69 0.78 -5.19
N ILE A 97 -25.69 0.02 -4.75
CA ILE A 97 -25.70 -0.73 -3.50
C ILE A 97 -24.80 0.03 -2.51
N ASP A 98 -25.31 0.27 -1.32
CA ASP A 98 -24.54 0.85 -0.23
C ASP A 98 -23.73 -0.27 0.46
N TYR A 99 -22.43 -0.30 0.16
CA TYR A 99 -21.48 -1.22 0.78
C TYR A 99 -20.83 -0.56 2.00
N PRO A 100 -20.39 -1.31 3.01
CA PRO A 100 -19.74 -0.74 4.20
C PRO A 100 -18.56 0.19 3.89
N ASP A 101 -17.77 -0.15 2.85
CA ASP A 101 -16.57 0.60 2.45
C ASP A 101 -16.79 1.42 1.15
N ASN A 102 -18.03 1.83 0.90
CA ASN A 102 -18.49 2.37 -0.38
C ASN A 102 -17.69 3.62 -0.84
N LYS A 103 -17.34 4.52 0.09
CA LYS A 103 -16.70 5.80 -0.24
C LYS A 103 -15.28 5.65 -0.78
N HIS A 104 -14.51 4.68 -0.27
CA HIS A 104 -13.13 4.45 -0.67
C HIS A 104 -12.95 3.21 -1.56
N ALA A 105 -14.04 2.63 -2.06
CA ALA A 105 -14.01 1.51 -2.98
C ALA A 105 -13.99 1.97 -4.45
N VAL A 106 -13.16 1.34 -5.26
CA VAL A 106 -13.11 1.52 -6.71
C VAL A 106 -14.21 0.68 -7.36
N LEU A 107 -14.96 1.25 -8.31
CA LEU A 107 -15.92 0.47 -9.11
C LEU A 107 -15.21 -0.63 -9.90
N LEU A 108 -15.82 -1.82 -9.93
CA LEU A 108 -15.26 -2.98 -10.63
C LEU A 108 -14.93 -2.68 -12.08
N GLU A 109 -15.81 -1.98 -12.79
CA GLU A 109 -15.60 -1.55 -14.19
C GLU A 109 -14.41 -0.61 -14.37
N LYS A 110 -14.01 0.14 -13.33
CA LYS A 110 -12.90 1.09 -13.34
C LYS A 110 -11.59 0.49 -12.87
N VAL A 111 -11.58 -0.72 -12.31
CA VAL A 111 -10.38 -1.34 -11.71
C VAL A 111 -9.26 -1.48 -12.74
N SER A 112 -9.56 -1.95 -13.96
CA SER A 112 -8.54 -2.10 -15.00
C SER A 112 -7.85 -0.78 -15.33
N LYS A 113 -8.61 0.29 -15.52
CA LYS A 113 -8.05 1.62 -15.78
C LYS A 113 -7.28 2.17 -14.59
N PHE A 114 -7.81 1.96 -13.38
CA PHE A 114 -7.18 2.40 -12.15
C PHE A 114 -5.80 1.73 -11.95
N THR A 115 -5.72 0.41 -12.14
CA THR A 115 -4.46 -0.33 -12.01
C THR A 115 -3.46 0.01 -13.12
N GLN A 116 -3.92 0.22 -14.36
CA GLN A 116 -3.06 0.70 -15.45
C GLN A 116 -2.45 2.07 -15.13
N ASN A 117 -3.23 3.00 -14.54
CA ASN A 117 -2.71 4.28 -14.10
C ASN A 117 -1.63 4.13 -13.00
N LEU A 118 -1.83 3.22 -12.02
CA LEU A 118 -0.81 2.95 -11.00
C LEU A 118 0.49 2.43 -11.62
N ILE A 119 0.40 1.52 -12.60
CA ILE A 119 1.57 0.98 -13.29
C ILE A 119 2.30 2.07 -14.07
N SER A 120 1.59 2.88 -14.85
CA SER A 120 2.19 3.95 -15.66
C SER A 120 2.84 5.04 -14.80
N LEU A 121 2.23 5.38 -13.64
CA LEU A 121 2.82 6.34 -12.70
C LEU A 121 4.10 5.80 -12.05
N LYS A 122 4.17 4.48 -11.82
CA LYS A 122 5.42 3.86 -11.32
C LYS A 122 6.55 3.98 -12.35
N GLU A 123 6.25 3.87 -13.65
CA GLU A 123 7.23 4.07 -14.72
C GLU A 123 7.78 5.51 -14.75
N ALA A 124 6.97 6.49 -14.32
CA ALA A 124 7.39 7.90 -14.25
C ALA A 124 8.51 8.17 -13.22
N GLU A 125 8.78 7.23 -12.30
CA GLU A 125 9.92 7.31 -11.38
C GLU A 125 11.26 7.41 -12.14
N GLY A 126 11.39 6.68 -13.26
CA GLY A 126 12.56 6.66 -14.10
C GLY A 126 13.82 6.13 -13.42
N SER A 127 14.98 6.41 -14.03
CA SER A 127 16.29 5.96 -13.55
C SER A 127 16.94 6.89 -12.52
N GLY A 128 16.42 8.10 -12.34
CA GLY A 128 17.05 9.17 -11.56
C GLY A 128 18.23 9.87 -12.26
N ILE A 129 18.62 9.41 -13.44
CA ILE A 129 19.69 10.03 -14.24
C ILE A 129 19.06 11.09 -15.16
N LYS A 130 19.56 12.33 -15.07
CA LYS A 130 19.09 13.40 -15.95
C LYS A 130 19.75 13.29 -17.31
N GLU A 131 18.98 12.80 -18.30
CA GLU A 131 19.44 12.66 -19.69
C GLU A 131 18.66 13.58 -20.63
N THR A 132 19.28 13.88 -21.80
CA THR A 132 18.58 14.63 -22.84
C THR A 132 17.65 13.73 -23.64
N MET A 133 16.46 14.23 -23.98
CA MET A 133 15.42 13.51 -24.74
C MET A 133 15.71 13.43 -26.25
N LYS A 134 16.98 13.47 -26.68
CA LYS A 134 17.42 13.59 -28.09
C LYS A 134 16.73 12.62 -29.09
N ASN A 135 16.23 11.48 -28.62
CA ASN A 135 15.68 10.44 -29.49
C ASN A 135 14.16 10.22 -29.37
N LYS A 136 13.43 11.12 -28.69
CA LYS A 136 11.96 10.96 -28.50
C LYS A 136 11.09 12.04 -29.14
N ILE A 137 11.72 13.00 -29.81
CA ILE A 137 10.98 14.01 -30.60
C ILE A 137 10.92 13.44 -32.03
N LYS A 138 9.79 12.80 -32.35
CA LYS A 138 9.35 12.54 -33.71
C LYS A 138 8.31 13.54 -34.11
#